data_edef0d2f1b5cbfe7dfe584813e518b66
#
_entry.id   edef0d2f1b5cbfe7dfe584813e518b66
#
_cell.length_a   1.000
_cell.length_b   1.000
_cell.length_c   1.000
_cell.angle_alpha   90.00
_cell.angle_beta   90.00
_cell.angle_gamma   90.00
#
_symmetry.space_group_name_H-M   'P 1'
#
loop_
_entity.id
_entity.type
_entity.pdbx_description
1 polymer ?
#
loop_
_entity_poly.entity_id
_entity_poly.type
_entity_poly.pdbx_seq_one_letter_code
_entity_poly.pdbx_strand_id
1 'polypeptide(L)'
;MDEQMFCYQCEQAAHGVGCTGRAGVCGKSAETADAQDRLTGALIGFATLLLDIGKPIQPPQALLLLEGLFTTITNVNFDPETVAQLTDKVWKAKQEAFASACPAPSPVGDYDMEKLWQEPDPDVKSLKSFVLFGLRGMAAYSYHARVLGYTDGEIDLFFC
;
A
#
# COMPACT_ATOMS: atom_id res chain seq x y z
N MET A 1 -19.86 3.00 20.88
CA MET A 1 -19.61 1.58 20.49
C MET A 1 -18.11 1.42 20.49
N ASP A 2 -17.57 0.47 21.25
CA ASP A 2 -16.13 0.19 21.21
C ASP A 2 -15.81 -0.38 19.81
N GLU A 3 -15.21 0.42 18.94
CA GLU A 3 -14.72 -0.06 17.65
C GLU A 3 -13.59 -1.05 17.91
N GLN A 4 -13.84 -2.31 17.66
CA GLN A 4 -12.80 -3.31 17.61
C GLN A 4 -12.00 -3.13 16.33
N MET A 5 -10.70 -2.91 16.46
CA MET A 5 -9.82 -2.84 15.29
C MET A 5 -9.42 -4.23 14.81
N PHE A 6 -9.06 -4.31 13.55
CA PHE A 6 -8.22 -5.39 13.05
C PHE A 6 -7.00 -4.79 12.34
N CYS A 7 -5.79 -5.26 12.66
CA CYS A 7 -4.57 -4.87 11.97
C CYS A 7 -3.59 -6.04 11.94
N TYR A 8 -3.14 -6.40 10.74
CA TYR A 8 -2.14 -7.44 10.49
C TYR A 8 -1.03 -6.91 9.57
N GLN A 9 -0.60 -5.66 9.79
CA GLN A 9 0.31 -4.95 8.88
C GLN A 9 1.79 -5.09 9.23
N CYS A 10 2.14 -5.82 10.29
CA CYS A 10 3.52 -6.07 10.68
C CYS A 10 3.66 -7.41 11.41
N GLU A 11 4.91 -7.87 11.54
CA GLU A 11 5.27 -9.11 12.24
C GLU A 11 5.03 -9.07 13.75
N GLN A 12 4.82 -7.90 14.32
CA GLN A 12 4.52 -7.72 15.77
C GLN A 12 3.02 -7.88 16.08
N ALA A 13 2.24 -8.34 15.09
CA ALA A 13 0.84 -8.64 15.31
C ALA A 13 0.67 -9.61 16.49
N ALA A 14 -0.15 -9.20 17.46
CA ALA A 14 -0.33 -9.91 18.73
C ALA A 14 -0.65 -11.40 18.51
N HIS A 15 0.14 -12.27 19.09
CA HIS A 15 -0.03 -13.72 19.04
C HIS A 15 -0.08 -14.33 17.61
N GLY A 16 0.42 -13.63 16.59
CA GLY A 16 0.38 -14.07 15.20
C GLY A 16 -1.01 -14.04 14.55
N VAL A 17 -2.01 -13.47 15.21
CA VAL A 17 -3.39 -13.38 14.70
C VAL A 17 -3.82 -11.96 14.32
N GLY A 18 -3.01 -10.98 14.63
CA GLY A 18 -3.31 -9.56 14.40
C GLY A 18 -3.69 -8.81 15.68
N CYS A 19 -3.73 -7.48 15.58
CA CYS A 19 -4.17 -6.62 16.64
C CYS A 19 -5.70 -6.44 16.54
N THR A 20 -6.42 -6.92 17.57
CA THR A 20 -7.89 -6.96 17.60
C THR A 20 -8.49 -6.18 18.79
N GLY A 21 -7.65 -5.45 19.55
CA GLY A 21 -8.06 -4.68 20.73
C GLY A 21 -8.62 -3.29 20.39
N ARG A 22 -8.46 -2.36 21.30
CA ARG A 22 -8.81 -0.94 21.12
C ARG A 22 -7.74 -0.16 20.34
N ALA A 23 -6.51 -0.65 20.39
CA ALA A 23 -5.35 -0.09 19.65
C ALA A 23 -4.39 -1.21 19.28
N GLY A 24 -3.59 -0.98 18.25
CA GLY A 24 -2.49 -1.85 17.92
C GLY A 24 -1.42 -1.88 19.01
N VAL A 25 -0.57 -2.93 19.03
CA VAL A 25 0.59 -3.00 19.95
C VAL A 25 1.51 -1.78 19.78
N CYS A 26 1.59 -1.23 18.58
CA CYS A 26 2.33 0.00 18.28
C CYS A 26 1.61 1.30 18.69
N GLY A 27 0.39 1.23 19.23
CA GLY A 27 -0.44 2.39 19.57
C GLY A 27 -1.33 2.92 18.44
N LYS A 28 -1.33 2.27 17.26
CA LYS A 28 -2.17 2.64 16.12
C LYS A 28 -3.66 2.51 16.48
N SER A 29 -4.47 3.50 16.08
CA SER A 29 -5.93 3.43 16.20
C SER A 29 -6.55 2.54 15.11
N ALA A 30 -7.81 2.12 15.30
CA ALA A 30 -8.59 1.42 14.30
C ALA A 30 -8.70 2.24 13.01
N GLU A 31 -9.04 3.51 13.12
CA GLU A 31 -9.18 4.44 12.00
C GLU A 31 -7.89 4.55 11.17
N THR A 32 -6.73 4.63 11.83
CA THR A 32 -5.43 4.65 11.14
C THR A 32 -5.14 3.31 10.44
N ALA A 33 -5.48 2.18 11.06
CA ALA A 33 -5.30 0.86 10.47
C ALA A 33 -6.14 0.72 9.20
N ASP A 34 -7.41 1.09 9.25
CA ASP A 34 -8.35 1.05 8.12
C ASP A 34 -7.93 2.00 6.99
N ALA A 35 -7.46 3.20 7.33
CA ALA A 35 -6.95 4.15 6.33
C ALA A 35 -5.71 3.58 5.61
N GLN A 36 -4.80 2.94 6.32
CA GLN A 36 -3.61 2.31 5.75
C GLN A 36 -3.94 1.07 4.90
N ASP A 37 -4.96 0.29 5.27
CA ASP A 37 -5.43 -0.84 4.45
C ASP A 37 -6.09 -0.34 3.16
N ARG A 38 -6.90 0.72 3.23
CA ARG A 38 -7.45 1.39 2.03
C ARG A 38 -6.36 1.92 1.12
N LEU A 39 -5.36 2.61 1.67
CA LEU A 39 -4.23 3.10 0.89
C LEU A 39 -3.48 1.93 0.21
N THR A 40 -3.20 0.85 0.95
CA THR A 40 -2.53 -0.34 0.39
C THR A 40 -3.35 -0.94 -0.76
N GLY A 41 -4.66 -1.09 -0.59
CA GLY A 41 -5.55 -1.57 -1.65
C GLY A 41 -5.57 -0.67 -2.89
N ALA A 42 -5.59 0.65 -2.69
CA ALA A 42 -5.53 1.63 -3.77
C ALA A 42 -4.18 1.56 -4.54
N LEU A 43 -3.06 1.41 -3.82
CA LEU A 43 -1.73 1.25 -4.42
C LEU A 43 -1.64 -0.02 -5.28
N ILE A 44 -2.15 -1.16 -4.78
CA ILE A 44 -2.20 -2.41 -5.55
C ILE A 44 -3.05 -2.24 -6.80
N GLY A 45 -4.22 -1.61 -6.69
CA GLY A 45 -5.08 -1.34 -7.84
C GLY A 45 -4.45 -0.38 -8.84
N PHE A 46 -3.69 0.61 -8.38
CA PHE A 46 -2.96 1.54 -9.25
C PHE A 46 -1.80 0.85 -9.98
N ALA A 47 -0.98 0.07 -9.27
CA ALA A 47 0.11 -0.70 -9.85
C ALA A 47 -0.42 -1.70 -10.90
N THR A 48 -1.50 -2.41 -10.60
CA THR A 48 -2.16 -3.32 -11.55
C THR A 48 -2.58 -2.58 -12.82
N LEU A 49 -3.19 -1.40 -12.70
CA LEU A 49 -3.56 -0.59 -13.86
C LEU A 49 -2.33 -0.17 -14.70
N LEU A 50 -1.25 0.26 -14.06
CA LEU A 50 -0.03 0.65 -14.75
C LEU A 50 0.60 -0.51 -15.53
N LEU A 51 0.58 -1.73 -14.96
CA LEU A 51 1.03 -2.94 -15.64
C LEU A 51 0.12 -3.28 -16.85
N ASP A 52 -1.21 -3.18 -16.70
CA ASP A 52 -2.16 -3.44 -17.79
C ASP A 52 -2.00 -2.43 -18.94
N ILE A 53 -1.66 -1.19 -18.64
CA ILE A 53 -1.36 -0.16 -19.66
C ILE A 53 -0.07 -0.52 -20.42
N GLY A 54 0.89 -1.19 -19.79
CA GLY A 54 2.13 -1.69 -20.43
C GLY A 54 3.08 -0.61 -20.93
N LYS A 55 2.95 0.64 -20.47
CA LYS A 55 3.86 1.75 -20.78
C LYS A 55 4.89 1.93 -19.67
N PRO A 56 6.05 2.53 -19.97
CA PRO A 56 7.03 2.86 -18.94
C PRO A 56 6.40 3.73 -17.84
N ILE A 57 6.67 3.35 -16.59
CA ILE A 57 6.18 4.06 -15.42
C ILE A 57 6.81 5.44 -15.36
N GLN A 58 5.99 6.46 -15.17
CA GLN A 58 6.47 7.83 -15.08
C GLN A 58 6.99 8.14 -13.67
N PRO A 59 8.03 8.98 -13.53
CA PRO A 59 8.61 9.30 -12.22
C PRO A 59 7.60 9.75 -11.15
N PRO A 60 6.56 10.55 -11.47
CA PRO A 60 5.53 10.89 -10.48
C PRO A 60 4.70 9.70 -10.01
N GLN A 61 4.44 8.72 -10.90
CA GLN A 61 3.70 7.50 -10.56
C GLN A 61 4.51 6.61 -9.63
N ALA A 62 5.79 6.40 -9.96
CA ALA A 62 6.72 5.66 -9.13
C ALA A 62 6.88 6.30 -7.74
N LEU A 63 7.05 7.63 -7.69
CA LEU A 63 7.14 8.35 -6.42
C LEU A 63 5.90 8.16 -5.56
N LEU A 64 4.71 8.19 -6.17
CA LEU A 64 3.45 8.02 -5.44
C LEU A 64 3.31 6.61 -4.86
N LEU A 65 3.73 5.57 -5.59
CA LEU A 65 3.78 4.19 -5.09
C LEU A 65 4.75 4.06 -3.90
N LEU A 66 5.94 4.64 -4.02
CA LEU A 66 6.96 4.62 -2.97
C LEU A 66 6.49 5.37 -1.71
N GLU A 67 5.93 6.58 -1.88
CA GLU A 67 5.42 7.40 -0.78
C GLU A 67 4.28 6.67 -0.05
N GLY A 68 3.37 6.07 -0.81
CA GLY A 68 2.25 5.32 -0.26
C GLY A 68 2.71 4.10 0.53
N LEU A 69 3.59 3.26 -0.03
CA LEU A 69 4.14 2.10 0.67
C LEU A 69 4.94 2.52 1.92
N PHE A 70 5.77 3.56 1.82
CA PHE A 70 6.53 4.08 2.96
C PHE A 70 5.61 4.58 4.07
N THR A 71 4.54 5.29 3.73
CA THR A 71 3.54 5.81 4.68
C THR A 71 2.85 4.70 5.48
N THR A 72 2.69 3.51 4.89
CA THR A 72 2.04 2.36 5.54
C THR A 72 2.97 1.54 6.43
N ILE A 73 4.26 1.88 6.53
CA ILE A 73 5.19 1.21 7.45
C ILE A 73 4.78 1.49 8.90
N THR A 74 4.93 0.47 9.75
CA THR A 74 4.66 0.60 11.19
C THR A 74 5.48 1.75 11.79
N ASN A 75 4.82 2.58 12.59
CA ASN A 75 5.41 3.73 13.30
C ASN A 75 5.91 4.89 12.40
N VAL A 76 5.53 4.93 11.13
CA VAL A 76 5.87 6.06 10.24
C VAL A 76 4.78 7.13 10.24
N ASN A 77 3.51 6.73 10.10
CA ASN A 77 2.41 7.68 10.06
C ASN A 77 1.21 7.15 10.86
N PHE A 78 0.76 7.92 11.85
CA PHE A 78 -0.39 7.64 12.69
C PHE A 78 -1.56 8.60 12.45
N ASP A 79 -1.45 9.49 11.46
CA ASP A 79 -2.48 10.47 11.13
C ASP A 79 -3.40 9.91 10.01
N PRO A 80 -4.63 9.50 10.33
CA PRO A 80 -5.55 8.94 9.35
C PRO A 80 -5.95 9.94 8.27
N GLU A 81 -5.99 11.25 8.56
CA GLU A 81 -6.33 12.28 7.57
C GLU A 81 -5.24 12.39 6.50
N THR A 82 -3.97 12.41 6.90
CA THR A 82 -2.84 12.43 5.97
C THR A 82 -2.82 11.17 5.10
N VAL A 83 -3.11 10.00 5.69
CA VAL A 83 -3.19 8.73 4.94
C VAL A 83 -4.36 8.77 3.94
N ALA A 84 -5.52 9.30 4.33
CA ALA A 84 -6.68 9.44 3.45
C ALA A 84 -6.39 10.40 2.27
N GLN A 85 -5.75 11.55 2.53
CA GLN A 85 -5.33 12.48 1.47
C GLN A 85 -4.37 11.84 0.48
N LEU A 86 -3.48 10.96 0.94
CA LEU A 86 -2.58 10.23 0.05
C LEU A 86 -3.36 9.20 -0.80
N THR A 87 -4.37 8.55 -0.21
CA THR A 87 -5.28 7.66 -0.95
C THR A 87 -6.01 8.41 -2.07
N ASP A 88 -6.51 9.62 -1.79
CA ASP A 88 -7.16 10.48 -2.81
C ASP A 88 -6.20 10.83 -3.95
N LYS A 89 -4.92 11.10 -3.65
CA LYS A 89 -3.89 11.33 -4.69
C LYS A 89 -3.69 10.08 -5.55
N VAL A 90 -3.66 8.89 -4.95
CA VAL A 90 -3.54 7.62 -5.69
C VAL A 90 -4.74 7.42 -6.60
N TRP A 91 -5.96 7.63 -6.12
CA TRP A 91 -7.17 7.52 -6.93
C TRP A 91 -7.19 8.51 -8.10
N LYS A 92 -6.78 9.73 -7.86
CA LYS A 92 -6.66 10.75 -8.93
C LYS A 92 -5.63 10.32 -9.99
N ALA A 93 -4.45 9.90 -9.59
CA ALA A 93 -3.41 9.42 -10.50
C ALA A 93 -3.88 8.18 -11.30
N LYS A 94 -4.61 7.26 -10.66
CA LYS A 94 -5.24 6.09 -11.29
C LYS A 94 -6.25 6.51 -12.35
N GLN A 95 -7.12 7.48 -12.07
CA GLN A 95 -8.10 8.01 -13.04
C GLN A 95 -7.40 8.69 -14.23
N GLU A 96 -6.37 9.50 -13.98
CA GLU A 96 -5.59 10.17 -15.02
C GLU A 96 -4.86 9.16 -15.91
N ALA A 97 -4.25 8.13 -15.34
CA ALA A 97 -3.60 7.05 -16.08
C ALA A 97 -4.59 6.29 -16.95
N PHE A 98 -5.75 5.94 -16.40
CA PHE A 98 -6.83 5.27 -17.16
C PHE A 98 -7.33 6.13 -18.33
N ALA A 99 -7.61 7.41 -18.09
CA ALA A 99 -8.13 8.31 -19.11
C ALA A 99 -7.13 8.59 -20.24
N SER A 100 -5.81 8.52 -19.95
CA SER A 100 -4.76 8.77 -20.95
C SER A 100 -4.30 7.50 -21.70
N ALA A 101 -4.80 6.33 -21.32
CA ALA A 101 -4.40 5.07 -21.92
C ALA A 101 -5.10 4.84 -23.27
N CYS A 102 -4.31 4.37 -24.25
CA CYS A 102 -4.82 3.97 -25.56
C CYS A 102 -4.07 2.72 -26.07
N PRO A 103 -4.77 1.58 -26.29
CA PRO A 103 -6.20 1.38 -26.04
C PRO A 103 -6.56 1.48 -24.56
N ALA A 104 -7.84 1.73 -24.26
CA ALA A 104 -8.32 1.80 -22.90
C ALA A 104 -8.17 0.41 -22.22
N PRO A 105 -7.54 0.32 -21.04
CA PRO A 105 -7.43 -0.92 -20.29
C PRO A 105 -8.78 -1.31 -19.68
N SER A 106 -8.86 -2.52 -19.15
CA SER A 106 -10.01 -2.91 -18.33
C SER A 106 -10.05 -2.08 -17.04
N PRO A 107 -11.26 -1.73 -16.52
CA PRO A 107 -11.36 -1.07 -15.23
C PRO A 107 -10.76 -1.93 -14.12
N VAL A 108 -9.81 -1.36 -13.36
CA VAL A 108 -9.16 -2.02 -12.23
C VAL A 108 -9.66 -1.40 -10.93
N GLY A 109 -10.32 -2.19 -10.08
CA GLY A 109 -10.72 -1.79 -8.72
C GLY A 109 -9.52 -1.72 -7.78
N ASP A 110 -9.76 -1.22 -6.55
CA ASP A 110 -8.78 -1.34 -5.47
C ASP A 110 -8.77 -2.78 -4.96
N TYR A 111 -7.63 -3.22 -4.46
CA TYR A 111 -7.52 -4.53 -3.85
C TYR A 111 -8.17 -4.51 -2.46
N ASP A 112 -9.02 -5.49 -2.21
CA ASP A 112 -9.65 -5.66 -0.91
C ASP A 112 -8.69 -6.39 0.04
N MET A 113 -8.14 -5.67 1.02
CA MET A 113 -7.18 -6.21 1.97
C MET A 113 -7.77 -7.30 2.88
N GLU A 114 -9.09 -7.34 3.07
CA GLU A 114 -9.74 -8.44 3.78
C GLU A 114 -9.47 -9.79 3.11
N LYS A 115 -9.40 -9.84 1.78
CA LYS A 115 -9.07 -11.07 1.04
C LYS A 115 -7.68 -11.61 1.37
N LEU A 116 -6.74 -10.72 1.69
CA LEU A 116 -5.42 -11.14 2.16
C LEU A 116 -5.50 -11.68 3.59
N TRP A 117 -6.22 -10.98 4.46
CA TRP A 117 -6.30 -11.36 5.87
C TRP A 117 -7.14 -12.62 6.10
N GLN A 118 -8.12 -12.88 5.24
CA GLN A 118 -9.00 -14.05 5.26
C GLN A 118 -8.50 -15.19 4.36
N GLU A 119 -7.31 -15.09 3.77
CA GLU A 119 -6.71 -16.19 2.98
C GLU A 119 -6.70 -17.48 3.81
N PRO A 120 -7.38 -18.53 3.33
CA PRO A 120 -7.54 -19.76 4.11
C PRO A 120 -6.28 -20.60 4.18
N ASP A 121 -5.38 -20.49 3.19
CA ASP A 121 -4.10 -21.16 3.18
C ASP A 121 -3.06 -20.32 3.96
N PRO A 122 -2.56 -20.82 5.11
CA PRO A 122 -1.63 -20.07 5.94
C PRO A 122 -0.28 -19.79 5.25
N ASP A 123 0.17 -20.68 4.37
CA ASP A 123 1.43 -20.50 3.66
C ASP A 123 1.29 -19.41 2.59
N VAL A 124 0.18 -19.43 1.84
CA VAL A 124 -0.13 -18.38 0.86
C VAL A 124 -0.28 -17.02 1.54
N LYS A 125 -1.01 -16.95 2.67
CA LYS A 125 -1.15 -15.74 3.48
C LYS A 125 0.21 -15.20 3.93
N SER A 126 1.05 -16.09 4.46
CA SER A 126 2.38 -15.73 4.96
C SER A 126 3.29 -15.21 3.84
N LEU A 127 3.30 -15.87 2.68
CA LEU A 127 4.09 -15.45 1.52
C LEU A 127 3.63 -14.09 0.97
N LYS A 128 2.32 -13.86 0.82
CA LYS A 128 1.77 -12.56 0.39
C LYS A 128 2.14 -11.46 1.38
N SER A 129 2.01 -11.72 2.68
CA SER A 129 2.38 -10.77 3.74
C SER A 129 3.87 -10.47 3.72
N PHE A 130 4.71 -11.48 3.53
CA PHE A 130 6.17 -11.34 3.44
C PHE A 130 6.58 -10.45 2.26
N VAL A 131 5.96 -10.65 1.08
CA VAL A 131 6.19 -9.79 -0.09
C VAL A 131 5.82 -8.34 0.22
N LEU A 132 4.64 -8.10 0.80
CA LEU A 132 4.18 -6.76 1.14
C LEU A 132 5.09 -6.06 2.16
N PHE A 133 5.56 -6.79 3.19
CA PHE A 133 6.51 -6.25 4.17
C PHE A 133 7.86 -5.91 3.52
N GLY A 134 8.35 -6.78 2.63
CA GLY A 134 9.57 -6.55 1.86
C GLY A 134 9.47 -5.29 0.99
N LEU A 135 8.37 -5.14 0.25
CA LEU A 135 8.10 -3.96 -0.57
C LEU A 135 8.06 -2.67 0.26
N ARG A 136 7.42 -2.68 1.42
CA ARG A 136 7.41 -1.53 2.34
C ARG A 136 8.81 -1.17 2.82
N GLY A 137 9.61 -2.16 3.23
CA GLY A 137 11.00 -1.96 3.64
C GLY A 137 11.86 -1.39 2.51
N MET A 138 11.75 -1.92 1.30
CA MET A 138 12.44 -1.39 0.12
C MET A 138 11.97 0.03 -0.21
N ALA A 139 10.68 0.32 -0.11
CA ALA A 139 10.13 1.65 -0.36
C ALA A 139 10.73 2.71 0.57
N ALA A 140 11.01 2.37 1.84
CA ALA A 140 11.68 3.28 2.77
C ALA A 140 13.06 3.71 2.26
N TYR A 141 13.88 2.76 1.83
CA TYR A 141 15.21 3.07 1.29
C TYR A 141 15.12 3.84 -0.03
N SER A 142 14.25 3.42 -0.93
CA SER A 142 14.07 4.07 -2.23
C SER A 142 13.53 5.49 -2.09
N TYR A 143 12.61 5.74 -1.15
CA TYR A 143 12.11 7.07 -0.85
C TYR A 143 13.22 8.00 -0.33
N HIS A 144 14.02 7.52 0.63
CA HIS A 144 15.15 8.29 1.14
C HIS A 144 16.22 8.56 0.07
N ALA A 145 16.51 7.58 -0.80
CA ALA A 145 17.41 7.79 -1.93
C ALA A 145 16.91 8.92 -2.85
N ARG A 146 15.59 8.94 -3.15
CA ARG A 146 14.98 10.03 -3.95
C ARG A 146 15.10 11.40 -3.31
N VAL A 147 14.91 11.49 -2.00
CA VAL A 147 15.09 12.75 -1.26
C VAL A 147 16.52 13.28 -1.44
N LEU A 148 17.50 12.38 -1.60
CA LEU A 148 18.90 12.71 -1.87
C LEU A 148 19.21 12.89 -3.36
N GLY A 149 18.21 12.80 -4.25
CA GLY A 149 18.35 13.00 -5.69
C GLY A 149 18.73 11.75 -6.49
N TYR A 150 18.72 10.56 -5.89
CA TYR A 150 18.99 9.29 -6.58
C TYR A 150 17.71 8.60 -7.03
N THR A 151 17.70 8.14 -8.27
CA THR A 151 16.60 7.38 -8.86
C THR A 151 17.14 6.20 -9.67
N ASP A 152 16.36 5.12 -9.73
CA ASP A 152 16.68 3.95 -10.53
C ASP A 152 15.38 3.39 -11.15
N GLY A 153 15.35 3.30 -12.49
CA GLY A 153 14.15 2.88 -13.22
C GLY A 153 13.81 1.40 -13.05
N GLU A 154 14.79 0.53 -12.77
CA GLU A 154 14.53 -0.89 -12.49
C GLU A 154 13.88 -1.06 -11.13
N ILE A 155 14.35 -0.28 -10.13
CA ILE A 155 13.73 -0.25 -8.80
C ILE A 155 12.29 0.28 -8.91
N ASP A 156 12.08 1.35 -9.68
CA ASP A 156 10.74 1.93 -9.87
C ASP A 156 9.76 0.91 -10.48
N LEU A 157 10.21 0.17 -11.49
CA LEU A 157 9.41 -0.88 -12.12
C LEU A 157 9.10 -2.04 -11.16
N PHE A 158 10.01 -2.36 -10.25
CA PHE A 158 9.84 -3.46 -9.30
C PHE A 158 8.66 -3.25 -8.33
N PHE A 159 8.25 -2.00 -8.07
CA PHE A 159 7.12 -1.68 -7.19
C PHE A 159 5.75 -1.83 -7.87
N CYS A 160 5.68 -2.14 -9.12
CA CYS A 160 4.46 -2.46 -9.84
C CYS A 160 4.27 -3.95 -10.01
#